data_75c8d6013918f7c1945bffe9db64d0a8
#
_entry.id   75c8d6013918f7c1945bffe9db64d0a8
#
_cell.length_a   1.000
_cell.length_b   1.000
_cell.length_c   1.000
_cell.angle_alpha   90.00
_cell.angle_beta   90.00
_cell.angle_gamma   90.00
#
_symmetry.space_group_name_H-M   'P 1'
#
loop_
_entity.id
_entity.type
_entity.pdbx_description
1 polymer ?
#
loop_
_entity_poly.entity_id
_entity_poly.type
_entity_poly.pdbx_seq_one_letter_code
_entity_poly.pdbx_strand_id
1 'polypeptide(L)'
;QFGWIRFMTNRQAAERILSLIDLTNLNDVCTDEDIVELCTRAHGEFGTTAAVCVWPRFVDLSASHLKHTSIKVATVVNFPHGGTDVAAVVDSTLAALDVGADEIDVVLPYQSMIKGDEASVVSMLQAVREIVHAPDHLKVILETGELSDQGIIRRASELAIKAGADFIKTSTGKTKVSATPEAVTTMLQVIRDSE
;
A
#
# COMPACT_ATOMS: atom_id res chain seq x y z
N GLN A 1 -17.80 31.91 15.45
CA GLN A 1 -17.28 31.10 16.55
C GLN A 1 -16.00 30.41 16.05
N PHE A 2 -14.85 30.94 16.48
CA PHE A 2 -13.57 30.31 16.15
C PHE A 2 -13.44 29.03 17.00
N GLY A 3 -13.60 27.86 16.35
CA GLY A 3 -13.33 26.57 16.97
C GLY A 3 -11.85 26.52 17.38
N TRP A 4 -11.58 26.18 18.62
CA TRP A 4 -10.27 26.01 19.17
C TRP A 4 -9.50 24.95 18.35
N ILE A 5 -8.51 25.38 17.56
CA ILE A 5 -7.51 24.49 16.98
C ILE A 5 -6.72 23.95 18.17
N ARG A 6 -7.04 22.73 18.57
CA ARG A 6 -6.31 22.03 19.62
C ARG A 6 -4.96 21.66 19.04
N PHE A 7 -3.92 22.40 19.38
CA PHE A 7 -2.55 22.03 18.99
C PHE A 7 -2.20 20.70 19.66
N MET A 8 -1.93 19.68 18.85
CA MET A 8 -1.44 18.41 19.35
C MET A 8 -0.04 18.63 19.93
N THR A 9 0.27 18.00 21.06
CA THR A 9 1.65 17.92 21.55
C THR A 9 2.49 17.07 20.62
N ASN A 10 3.81 17.23 20.65
CA ASN A 10 4.70 16.40 19.84
C ASN A 10 4.50 14.89 20.11
N ARG A 11 4.20 14.52 21.35
CA ARG A 11 3.88 13.14 21.72
C ARG A 11 2.60 12.65 21.05
N GLN A 12 1.51 13.41 21.13
CA GLN A 12 0.24 13.08 20.49
C GLN A 12 0.37 12.98 18.95
N ALA A 13 1.18 13.87 18.36
CA ALA A 13 1.48 13.81 16.93
C ALA A 13 2.26 12.53 16.58
N ALA A 14 3.26 12.16 17.38
CA ALA A 14 4.04 10.93 17.17
C ALA A 14 3.17 9.66 17.31
N GLU A 15 2.33 9.58 18.36
CA GLU A 15 1.38 8.49 18.57
C GLU A 15 0.41 8.37 17.39
N ARG A 16 -0.11 9.51 16.87
CA ARG A 16 -0.99 9.54 15.71
C ARG A 16 -0.28 9.09 14.43
N ILE A 17 0.94 9.57 14.19
CA ILE A 17 1.74 9.18 13.02
C ILE A 17 2.05 7.68 13.08
N LEU A 18 2.47 7.17 14.25
CA LEU A 18 2.78 5.76 14.44
C LEU A 18 1.59 4.86 14.03
N SER A 19 0.38 5.22 14.44
CA SER A 19 -0.83 4.47 14.12
C SER A 19 -1.24 4.51 12.63
N LEU A 20 -0.50 5.21 11.78
CA LEU A 20 -0.74 5.33 10.33
C LEU A 20 0.41 4.72 9.52
N ILE A 21 1.42 4.13 10.16
CA ILE A 21 2.59 3.58 9.49
C ILE A 21 2.37 2.11 9.14
N ASP A 22 2.70 1.73 7.90
CA ASP A 22 3.00 0.36 7.54
C ASP A 22 4.49 0.12 7.80
N LEU A 23 4.83 -0.60 8.86
CA LEU A 23 6.22 -0.95 9.16
C LEU A 23 6.70 -2.02 8.19
N THR A 24 7.59 -1.65 7.28
CA THR A 24 7.87 -2.42 6.06
C THR A 24 9.25 -3.06 6.09
N ASN A 25 9.32 -4.35 5.74
CA ASN A 25 10.56 -5.03 5.35
C ASN A 25 10.34 -5.83 4.05
N LEU A 26 10.80 -5.27 2.95
CA LEU A 26 10.79 -5.87 1.61
C LEU A 26 12.23 -6.05 1.08
N ASN A 27 13.20 -6.26 1.97
CA ASN A 27 14.56 -6.62 1.57
C ASN A 27 14.57 -8.03 0.96
N ASP A 28 15.30 -8.21 -0.14
CA ASP A 28 15.29 -9.46 -0.88
C ASP A 28 15.92 -10.63 -0.08
N VAL A 29 16.82 -10.28 0.84
CA VAL A 29 17.59 -11.24 1.68
C VAL A 29 17.06 -11.33 3.12
N CYS A 30 15.88 -10.76 3.44
CA CYS A 30 15.36 -10.84 4.80
C CYS A 30 14.98 -12.28 5.19
N THR A 31 15.17 -12.59 6.47
CA THR A 31 14.98 -13.90 7.08
C THR A 31 13.71 -13.93 7.94
N ASP A 32 13.34 -15.12 8.42
CA ASP A 32 12.23 -15.29 9.36
C ASP A 32 12.47 -14.48 10.65
N GLU A 33 13.71 -14.47 11.14
CA GLU A 33 14.11 -13.73 12.34
C GLU A 33 13.93 -12.22 12.16
N ASP A 34 14.27 -11.68 10.97
CA ASP A 34 14.04 -10.26 10.65
C ASP A 34 12.54 -9.91 10.70
N ILE A 35 11.68 -10.82 10.28
CA ILE A 35 10.23 -10.62 10.29
C ILE A 35 9.66 -10.74 11.71
N VAL A 36 10.15 -11.68 12.52
CA VAL A 36 9.77 -11.77 13.94
C VAL A 36 10.16 -10.49 14.68
N GLU A 37 11.37 -9.96 14.42
CA GLU A 37 11.79 -8.67 14.99
C GLU A 37 10.91 -7.52 14.49
N LEU A 38 10.56 -7.49 13.20
CA LEU A 38 9.65 -6.49 12.62
C LEU A 38 8.29 -6.49 13.35
N CYS A 39 7.68 -7.66 13.52
CA CYS A 39 6.41 -7.83 14.23
C CYS A 39 6.52 -7.38 15.70
N THR A 40 7.63 -7.68 16.36
CA THR A 40 7.89 -7.24 17.73
C THR A 40 8.00 -5.71 17.81
N ARG A 41 8.71 -5.08 16.87
CA ARG A 41 8.88 -3.61 16.81
C ARG A 41 7.62 -2.87 16.40
N ALA A 42 6.66 -3.55 15.77
CA ALA A 42 5.35 -2.97 15.45
C ALA A 42 4.54 -2.60 16.71
N HIS A 43 4.92 -3.14 17.87
CA HIS A 43 4.44 -2.75 19.19
C HIS A 43 5.50 -1.91 19.91
N GLY A 44 5.13 -0.74 20.39
CA GLY A 44 6.03 0.12 21.13
C GLY A 44 5.37 0.78 22.34
N GLU A 45 6.18 1.41 23.16
CA GLU A 45 5.75 2.20 24.33
C GLU A 45 4.72 3.29 23.95
N PHE A 46 4.76 3.78 22.70
CA PHE A 46 3.93 4.88 22.21
C PHE A 46 2.74 4.41 21.39
N GLY A 47 2.48 3.11 21.31
CA GLY A 47 1.39 2.53 20.55
C GLY A 47 1.83 1.49 19.53
N THR A 48 0.96 1.19 18.57
CA THR A 48 1.18 0.21 17.50
C THR A 48 1.21 0.88 16.15
N THR A 49 1.91 0.26 15.19
CA THR A 49 1.76 0.62 13.78
C THR A 49 0.40 0.19 13.23
N ALA A 50 -0.03 0.74 12.11
CA ALA A 50 -1.24 0.30 11.42
C ALA A 50 -1.10 -1.13 10.89
N ALA A 51 0.01 -1.39 10.21
CA ALA A 51 0.34 -2.67 9.62
C ALA A 51 1.83 -2.99 9.71
N VAL A 52 2.16 -4.26 9.48
CA VAL A 52 3.48 -4.66 8.94
C VAL A 52 3.30 -4.97 7.46
N CYS A 53 4.29 -4.61 6.62
CA CYS A 53 4.27 -4.92 5.20
C CYS A 53 5.48 -5.80 4.86
N VAL A 54 5.20 -7.00 4.35
CA VAL A 54 6.19 -8.06 4.15
C VAL A 54 6.05 -8.72 2.77
N TRP A 55 7.06 -9.47 2.34
CA TRP A 55 6.95 -10.33 1.17
C TRP A 55 5.86 -11.40 1.35
N PRO A 56 5.18 -11.86 0.27
CA PRO A 56 4.13 -12.89 0.36
C PRO A 56 4.53 -14.13 1.14
N ARG A 57 5.78 -14.58 1.01
CA ARG A 57 6.31 -15.75 1.74
C ARG A 57 6.33 -15.62 3.26
N PHE A 58 6.18 -14.42 3.80
CA PHE A 58 6.20 -14.12 5.23
C PHE A 58 4.85 -13.74 5.82
N VAL A 59 3.78 -13.79 5.01
CA VAL A 59 2.43 -13.42 5.47
C VAL A 59 1.96 -14.34 6.61
N ASP A 60 2.04 -15.66 6.43
CA ASP A 60 1.64 -16.65 7.46
C ASP A 60 2.41 -16.46 8.77
N LEU A 61 3.75 -16.28 8.67
CA LEU A 61 4.59 -15.99 9.84
C LEU A 61 4.16 -14.72 10.57
N SER A 62 3.92 -13.64 9.82
CA SER A 62 3.48 -12.34 10.38
C SER A 62 2.09 -12.44 11.00
N ALA A 63 1.14 -13.07 10.29
CA ALA A 63 -0.22 -13.28 10.77
C ALA A 63 -0.25 -14.09 12.08
N SER A 64 0.57 -15.14 12.17
CA SER A 64 0.71 -15.93 13.39
C SER A 64 1.23 -15.11 14.58
N HIS A 65 2.22 -14.23 14.37
CA HIS A 65 2.80 -13.38 15.41
C HIS A 65 1.87 -12.24 15.84
N LEU A 66 1.03 -11.74 14.94
CA LEU A 66 0.16 -10.59 15.18
C LEU A 66 -1.30 -10.95 15.50
N LYS A 67 -1.63 -12.25 15.55
CA LYS A 67 -2.99 -12.81 15.69
C LYS A 67 -3.85 -12.16 16.79
N HIS A 68 -3.25 -11.69 17.86
CA HIS A 68 -3.96 -11.12 19.02
C HIS A 68 -3.78 -9.62 19.14
N THR A 69 -3.47 -8.96 18.05
CA THR A 69 -3.22 -7.52 17.98
C THR A 69 -4.19 -6.86 17.00
N SER A 70 -4.18 -5.53 16.96
CA SER A 70 -4.90 -4.76 15.93
C SER A 70 -4.05 -4.46 14.70
N ILE A 71 -2.77 -4.89 14.69
CA ILE A 71 -1.85 -4.62 13.61
C ILE A 71 -2.18 -5.51 12.43
N LYS A 72 -2.34 -4.90 11.26
CA LYS A 72 -2.68 -5.59 10.01
C LYS A 72 -1.44 -6.20 9.36
N VAL A 73 -1.64 -7.25 8.57
CA VAL A 73 -0.59 -7.83 7.73
C VAL A 73 -0.85 -7.42 6.29
N ALA A 74 0.00 -6.53 5.79
CA ALA A 74 0.03 -6.11 4.39
C ALA A 74 1.07 -6.90 3.61
N THR A 75 0.79 -7.19 2.34
CA THR A 75 1.75 -7.79 1.43
C THR A 75 1.62 -7.23 0.02
N VAL A 76 2.64 -7.48 -0.81
CA VAL A 76 2.76 -6.91 -2.14
C VAL A 76 2.47 -7.94 -3.23
N VAL A 77 1.77 -7.53 -4.28
CA VAL A 77 1.54 -8.32 -5.50
C VAL A 77 1.89 -7.49 -6.74
N ASN A 78 2.16 -8.15 -7.86
CA ASN A 78 2.68 -7.50 -9.08
C ASN A 78 3.97 -6.68 -8.84
N PHE A 79 4.68 -7.01 -7.79
CA PHE A 79 5.75 -6.20 -7.22
C PHE A 79 7.15 -6.73 -7.61
N PRO A 80 8.12 -5.83 -7.92
CA PRO A 80 7.99 -4.38 -7.97
C PRO A 80 7.64 -3.83 -9.37
N HIS A 81 7.51 -4.70 -10.37
CA HIS A 81 7.61 -4.34 -11.79
C HIS A 81 6.31 -3.81 -12.42
N GLY A 82 5.15 -4.00 -11.79
CA GLY A 82 3.89 -3.55 -12.36
C GLY A 82 3.60 -4.18 -13.73
N GLY A 83 3.70 -5.51 -13.82
CA GLY A 83 3.44 -6.28 -15.04
C GLY A 83 1.98 -6.27 -15.46
N THR A 84 1.67 -6.90 -16.60
CA THR A 84 0.31 -6.96 -17.18
C THR A 84 -0.32 -8.35 -17.13
N ASP A 85 0.32 -9.31 -16.49
CA ASP A 85 -0.21 -10.68 -16.34
C ASP A 85 -1.25 -10.71 -15.20
N VAL A 86 -2.50 -10.45 -15.59
CA VAL A 86 -3.63 -10.40 -14.64
C VAL A 86 -3.83 -11.74 -13.93
N ALA A 87 -3.71 -12.86 -14.63
CA ALA A 87 -3.93 -14.18 -14.05
C ALA A 87 -2.92 -14.49 -12.95
N ALA A 88 -1.63 -14.23 -13.18
CA ALA A 88 -0.58 -14.43 -12.18
C ALA A 88 -0.76 -13.52 -10.95
N VAL A 89 -1.26 -12.29 -11.14
CA VAL A 89 -1.53 -11.37 -10.02
C VAL A 89 -2.75 -11.80 -9.22
N VAL A 90 -3.80 -12.27 -9.88
CA VAL A 90 -4.99 -12.85 -9.25
C VAL A 90 -4.62 -14.05 -8.39
N ASP A 91 -3.85 -15.01 -8.94
CA ASP A 91 -3.39 -16.19 -8.21
C ASP A 91 -2.54 -15.81 -6.99
N SER A 92 -1.63 -14.83 -7.14
CA SER A 92 -0.80 -14.34 -6.05
C SER A 92 -1.63 -13.63 -4.95
N THR A 93 -2.66 -12.91 -5.36
CA THR A 93 -3.58 -12.22 -4.42
C THR A 93 -4.38 -13.24 -3.61
N LEU A 94 -4.97 -14.25 -4.26
CA LEU A 94 -5.71 -15.32 -3.58
C LEU A 94 -4.81 -16.07 -2.60
N ALA A 95 -3.60 -16.44 -3.01
CA ALA A 95 -2.65 -17.13 -2.15
C ALA A 95 -2.26 -16.30 -0.91
N ALA A 96 -2.11 -14.98 -1.06
CA ALA A 96 -1.78 -14.10 0.06
C ALA A 96 -2.93 -13.97 1.07
N LEU A 97 -4.16 -13.82 0.59
CA LEU A 97 -5.35 -13.76 1.44
C LEU A 97 -5.59 -15.08 2.18
N ASP A 98 -5.41 -16.22 1.52
CA ASP A 98 -5.60 -17.55 2.10
C ASP A 98 -4.67 -17.82 3.30
N VAL A 99 -3.47 -17.24 3.30
CA VAL A 99 -2.50 -17.35 4.40
C VAL A 99 -2.54 -16.21 5.41
N GLY A 100 -3.53 -15.31 5.32
CA GLY A 100 -3.84 -14.33 6.35
C GLY A 100 -3.34 -12.92 6.10
N ALA A 101 -3.18 -12.50 4.84
CA ALA A 101 -3.02 -11.08 4.55
C ALA A 101 -4.34 -10.32 4.80
N ASP A 102 -4.27 -9.19 5.50
CA ASP A 102 -5.38 -8.26 5.69
C ASP A 102 -5.40 -7.17 4.62
N GLU A 103 -4.26 -6.90 3.98
CA GLU A 103 -4.10 -5.80 3.03
C GLU A 103 -3.22 -6.22 1.85
N ILE A 104 -3.69 -5.93 0.65
CA ILE A 104 -2.98 -6.22 -0.60
C ILE A 104 -2.52 -4.93 -1.26
N ASP A 105 -1.20 -4.79 -1.37
CA ASP A 105 -0.53 -3.66 -2.02
C ASP A 105 -0.17 -4.05 -3.47
N VAL A 106 -1.03 -3.74 -4.43
CA VAL A 106 -0.80 -4.07 -5.85
C VAL A 106 -0.04 -2.94 -6.55
N VAL A 107 1.02 -3.29 -7.29
CA VAL A 107 1.66 -2.32 -8.19
C VAL A 107 0.86 -2.24 -9.49
N LEU A 108 0.34 -1.05 -9.82
CA LEU A 108 -0.36 -0.87 -11.10
C LEU A 108 0.60 -1.04 -12.28
N PRO A 109 0.13 -1.43 -13.47
CA PRO A 109 0.95 -1.52 -14.67
C PRO A 109 1.43 -0.15 -15.16
N TYR A 110 2.40 0.46 -14.42
CA TYR A 110 2.83 1.84 -14.66
C TYR A 110 3.48 2.04 -16.05
N GLN A 111 4.09 1.00 -16.61
CA GLN A 111 4.60 1.07 -17.99
C GLN A 111 3.47 1.16 -19.04
N SER A 112 2.34 0.51 -18.81
CA SER A 112 1.12 0.67 -19.61
C SER A 112 0.54 2.08 -19.45
N MET A 113 0.53 2.58 -18.21
CA MET A 113 0.07 3.95 -17.91
C MET A 113 0.88 5.00 -18.68
N ILE A 114 2.21 4.89 -18.71
CA ILE A 114 3.12 5.78 -19.47
C ILE A 114 2.81 5.74 -20.98
N LYS A 115 2.43 4.59 -21.51
CA LYS A 115 2.09 4.40 -22.93
C LYS A 115 0.66 4.82 -23.27
N GLY A 116 -0.15 5.24 -22.28
CA GLY A 116 -1.57 5.56 -22.47
C GLY A 116 -2.49 4.34 -22.56
N ASP A 117 -2.01 3.15 -22.24
CA ASP A 117 -2.81 1.94 -22.20
C ASP A 117 -3.52 1.81 -20.84
N GLU A 118 -4.52 2.67 -20.63
CA GLU A 118 -5.34 2.66 -19.42
C GLU A 118 -6.19 1.38 -19.31
N ALA A 119 -6.51 0.71 -20.41
CA ALA A 119 -7.32 -0.49 -20.39
C ALA A 119 -6.63 -1.63 -19.63
N SER A 120 -5.33 -1.83 -19.85
CA SER A 120 -4.52 -2.80 -19.10
C SER A 120 -4.45 -2.46 -17.60
N VAL A 121 -4.36 -1.17 -17.25
CA VAL A 121 -4.36 -0.71 -15.86
C VAL A 121 -5.70 -1.02 -15.19
N VAL A 122 -6.80 -0.63 -15.81
CA VAL A 122 -8.16 -0.85 -15.28
C VAL A 122 -8.44 -2.33 -15.12
N SER A 123 -8.11 -3.15 -16.12
CA SER A 123 -8.31 -4.61 -16.09
C SER A 123 -7.59 -5.25 -14.91
N MET A 124 -6.33 -4.87 -14.66
CA MET A 124 -5.55 -5.37 -13.52
C MET A 124 -6.19 -5.00 -12.19
N LEU A 125 -6.51 -3.72 -12.00
CA LEU A 125 -7.03 -3.23 -10.73
C LEU A 125 -8.43 -3.78 -10.41
N GLN A 126 -9.29 -3.90 -11.43
CA GLN A 126 -10.62 -4.49 -11.26
C GLN A 126 -10.53 -5.98 -10.90
N ALA A 127 -9.65 -6.75 -11.57
CA ALA A 127 -9.48 -8.16 -11.27
C ALA A 127 -8.99 -8.38 -9.83
N VAL A 128 -8.08 -7.55 -9.31
CA VAL A 128 -7.64 -7.63 -7.92
C VAL A 128 -8.76 -7.19 -6.96
N ARG A 129 -9.50 -6.10 -7.29
CA ARG A 129 -10.61 -5.63 -6.45
C ARG A 129 -11.74 -6.65 -6.33
N GLU A 130 -12.01 -7.43 -7.39
CA GLU A 130 -13.00 -8.50 -7.38
C GLU A 130 -12.69 -9.64 -6.38
N ILE A 131 -11.46 -9.70 -5.90
CA ILE A 131 -11.01 -10.72 -4.94
C ILE A 131 -10.89 -10.14 -3.53
N VAL A 132 -10.32 -8.93 -3.42
CA VAL A 132 -10.09 -8.28 -2.13
C VAL A 132 -11.40 -7.62 -1.67
N HIS A 133 -12.02 -8.16 -0.63
CA HIS A 133 -13.29 -7.66 -0.08
C HIS A 133 -13.14 -7.28 1.40
N ALA A 134 -14.02 -6.41 1.88
CA ALA A 134 -14.07 -6.12 3.32
C ALA A 134 -14.19 -7.42 4.14
N PRO A 135 -13.42 -7.57 5.22
CA PRO A 135 -12.68 -6.50 5.94
C PRO A 135 -11.27 -6.20 5.39
N ASP A 136 -10.85 -6.86 4.31
CA ASP A 136 -9.52 -6.69 3.72
C ASP A 136 -9.46 -5.44 2.85
N HIS A 137 -8.27 -4.83 2.76
CA HIS A 137 -8.07 -3.59 2.04
C HIS A 137 -7.19 -3.76 0.79
N LEU A 138 -7.54 -3.00 -0.25
CA LEU A 138 -6.75 -2.87 -1.46
C LEU A 138 -5.99 -1.54 -1.45
N LYS A 139 -4.66 -1.61 -1.55
CA LYS A 139 -3.82 -0.44 -1.76
C LYS A 139 -3.19 -0.53 -3.14
N VAL A 140 -3.16 0.59 -3.86
CA VAL A 140 -2.59 0.65 -5.22
C VAL A 140 -1.32 1.48 -5.19
N ILE A 141 -0.19 0.86 -5.55
CA ILE A 141 1.09 1.54 -5.70
C ILE A 141 1.18 2.08 -7.12
N LEU A 142 1.26 3.41 -7.25
CA LEU A 142 1.27 4.11 -8.54
C LEU A 142 2.65 4.12 -9.21
N GLU A 143 3.73 3.99 -8.43
CA GLU A 143 5.14 4.17 -8.84
C GLU A 143 5.39 5.56 -9.44
N THR A 144 5.06 6.59 -8.66
CA THR A 144 5.08 8.00 -9.10
C THR A 144 6.45 8.49 -9.58
N GLY A 145 7.53 7.84 -9.13
CA GLY A 145 8.88 8.16 -9.60
C GLY A 145 9.13 7.81 -11.07
N GLU A 146 8.39 6.84 -11.61
CA GLU A 146 8.42 6.45 -13.02
C GLU A 146 7.37 7.24 -13.84
N LEU A 147 6.27 7.68 -13.19
CA LEU A 147 5.26 8.53 -13.79
C LEU A 147 5.72 10.00 -13.74
N SER A 148 6.65 10.40 -14.60
CA SER A 148 7.36 11.69 -14.55
C SER A 148 6.46 12.93 -14.75
N ASP A 149 5.22 12.77 -15.20
CA ASP A 149 4.26 13.85 -15.47
C ASP A 149 3.14 13.88 -14.42
N GLN A 150 2.86 15.05 -13.84
CA GLN A 150 1.83 15.23 -12.82
C GLN A 150 0.42 14.92 -13.34
N GLY A 151 0.16 15.10 -14.64
CA GLY A 151 -1.10 14.71 -15.28
C GLY A 151 -1.27 13.20 -15.31
N ILE A 152 -0.18 12.45 -15.55
CA ILE A 152 -0.20 10.98 -15.52
C ILE A 152 -0.39 10.49 -14.09
N ILE A 153 0.27 11.08 -13.09
CA ILE A 153 0.07 10.75 -11.67
C ILE A 153 -1.39 10.99 -11.25
N ARG A 154 -1.96 12.15 -11.63
CA ARG A 154 -3.38 12.45 -11.40
C ARG A 154 -4.27 11.38 -12.01
N ARG A 155 -4.05 11.05 -13.28
CA ARG A 155 -4.87 10.08 -13.99
C ARG A 155 -4.76 8.67 -13.41
N ALA A 156 -3.55 8.23 -13.03
CA ALA A 156 -3.34 6.95 -12.36
C ALA A 156 -4.08 6.89 -11.00
N SER A 157 -4.05 8.00 -10.23
CA SER A 157 -4.78 8.13 -8.97
C SER A 157 -6.30 8.00 -9.18
N GLU A 158 -6.85 8.71 -10.18
CA GLU A 158 -8.27 8.63 -10.54
C GLU A 158 -8.70 7.21 -10.93
N LEU A 159 -7.89 6.52 -11.74
CA LEU A 159 -8.17 5.14 -12.15
C LEU A 159 -8.14 4.19 -10.95
N ALA A 160 -7.16 4.33 -10.05
CA ALA A 160 -7.05 3.51 -8.85
C ALA A 160 -8.26 3.70 -7.92
N ILE A 161 -8.64 4.94 -7.63
CA ILE A 161 -9.80 5.24 -6.79
C ILE A 161 -11.09 4.74 -7.44
N LYS A 162 -11.26 4.96 -8.75
CA LYS A 162 -12.43 4.48 -9.50
C LYS A 162 -12.52 2.96 -9.54
N ALA A 163 -11.39 2.25 -9.52
CA ALA A 163 -11.36 0.80 -9.42
C ALA A 163 -11.65 0.28 -8.00
N GLY A 164 -11.85 1.16 -7.02
CA GLY A 164 -12.23 0.81 -5.66
C GLY A 164 -11.03 0.58 -4.73
N ALA A 165 -9.88 1.21 -4.99
CA ALA A 165 -8.77 1.20 -4.06
C ALA A 165 -9.15 1.88 -2.74
N ASP A 166 -8.87 1.23 -1.62
CA ASP A 166 -9.05 1.81 -0.28
C ASP A 166 -7.94 2.83 0.01
N PHE A 167 -6.74 2.61 -0.56
CA PHE A 167 -5.59 3.52 -0.46
C PHE A 167 -4.85 3.60 -1.78
N ILE A 168 -4.20 4.75 -2.03
CA ILE A 168 -3.19 4.91 -3.08
C ILE A 168 -1.84 5.19 -2.44
N LYS A 169 -0.78 4.54 -2.96
CA LYS A 169 0.60 4.66 -2.47
C LYS A 169 1.49 5.21 -3.58
N THR A 170 2.51 5.97 -3.21
CA THR A 170 3.40 6.60 -4.19
C THR A 170 4.31 5.59 -4.90
N SER A 171 4.96 4.68 -4.15
CA SER A 171 6.18 4.03 -4.66
C SER A 171 6.40 2.65 -4.05
N THR A 172 7.07 1.79 -4.82
CA THR A 172 7.57 0.49 -4.34
C THR A 172 8.79 0.62 -3.42
N GLY A 173 9.55 1.70 -3.52
CA GLY A 173 10.86 1.85 -2.90
C GLY A 173 11.98 1.08 -3.63
N LYS A 174 11.69 0.47 -4.78
CA LYS A 174 12.65 -0.31 -5.59
C LYS A 174 13.13 0.45 -6.84
N THR A 175 12.61 1.64 -7.11
CA THR A 175 13.04 2.52 -8.18
C THR A 175 13.90 3.68 -7.66
N LYS A 176 14.55 4.41 -8.56
CA LYS A 176 15.51 5.48 -8.21
C LYS A 176 14.86 6.65 -7.49
N VAL A 177 13.62 6.99 -7.84
CA VAL A 177 12.84 8.09 -7.25
C VAL A 177 11.65 7.52 -6.53
N SER A 178 11.54 7.83 -5.25
CA SER A 178 10.38 7.46 -4.42
C SER A 178 9.38 8.62 -4.30
N ALA A 179 8.69 8.73 -3.16
CA ALA A 179 7.71 9.79 -2.91
C ALA A 179 8.34 11.18 -3.01
N THR A 180 7.65 12.10 -3.69
CA THR A 180 7.97 13.52 -3.70
C THR A 180 6.80 14.35 -3.17
N PRO A 181 7.04 15.54 -2.59
CA PRO A 181 5.97 16.43 -2.15
C PRO A 181 4.98 16.78 -3.26
N GLU A 182 5.46 16.94 -4.49
CA GLU A 182 4.64 17.27 -5.67
C GLU A 182 3.69 16.11 -6.02
N ALA A 183 4.20 14.87 -6.07
CA ALA A 183 3.39 13.69 -6.32
C ALA A 183 2.33 13.50 -5.24
N VAL A 184 2.72 13.60 -3.96
CA VAL A 184 1.79 13.50 -2.82
C VAL A 184 0.72 14.58 -2.88
N THR A 185 1.08 15.83 -3.22
CA THR A 185 0.11 16.93 -3.37
C THR A 185 -0.92 16.61 -4.45
N THR A 186 -0.48 16.10 -5.60
CA THR A 186 -1.39 15.70 -6.70
C THR A 186 -2.33 14.58 -6.26
N MET A 187 -1.81 13.54 -5.61
CA MET A 187 -2.61 12.42 -5.10
C MET A 187 -3.67 12.88 -4.07
N LEU A 188 -3.29 13.73 -3.11
CA LEU A 188 -4.21 14.27 -2.11
C LEU A 188 -5.30 15.16 -2.73
N GLN A 189 -4.99 15.89 -3.81
CA GLN A 189 -6.00 16.65 -4.56
C GLN A 189 -7.01 15.71 -5.20
N VAL A 190 -6.57 14.60 -5.82
CA VAL A 190 -7.49 13.63 -6.42
C VAL A 190 -8.37 12.96 -5.38
N ILE A 191 -7.81 12.57 -4.22
CA ILE A 191 -8.60 11.98 -3.12
C ILE A 191 -9.72 12.95 -2.71
N ARG A 192 -9.37 14.21 -2.42
CA ARG A 192 -10.34 15.24 -2.04
C ARG A 192 -11.42 15.48 -3.10
N ASP A 193 -11.03 15.47 -4.37
CA ASP A 193 -11.95 15.72 -5.49
C ASP A 193 -12.88 14.50 -5.77
N SER A 194 -12.60 13.35 -5.14
CA SER A 194 -13.36 12.09 -5.28
C SER A 194 -14.35 11.83 -4.14
N GLU A 195 -14.30 12.63 -3.05
CA GLU A 195 -15.26 12.63 -1.93
C GLU A 195 -16.55 13.36 -2.30
#